data_b6c7cd5e18e6cc7319185b9e2eee02b1
#
_entry.id   b6c7cd5e18e6cc7319185b9e2eee02b1
#
_cell.length_a   1.000
_cell.length_b   1.000
_cell.length_c   1.000
_cell.angle_alpha   90.00
_cell.angle_beta   90.00
_cell.angle_gamma   90.00
#
_symmetry.space_group_name_H-M   'P 1'
#
loop_
_entity.id
_entity.type
_entity.pdbx_description
1 polymer ?
#
loop_
_entity_poly.entity_id
_entity_poly.type
_entity_poly.pdbx_seq_one_letter_code
_entity_poly.pdbx_strand_id
1 'polypeptide(L)'
;MGDGPSEMIMLMTGLIVAGLVSTVLLSTWDTMSQGLENQGDLEIKDAKTRASLVSDPSAISWDNTDDRATIFIQNSGTISLSIDDICVLLDGNTMSVTPIDAAGVTWSKGVAIKFQIESSTDLTFTDGTEVFLTVGVSSLSTSPTGTYSLTEVIRLDV
;
A
#
# COMPACT_ATOMS: atom_id res chain seq x y z
N MET A 1 30.77 36.34 -54.05
CA MET A 1 31.64 35.26 -53.58
C MET A 1 32.01 35.56 -52.10
N GLY A 2 31.14 35.33 -51.21
CA GLY A 2 31.36 35.62 -49.78
C GLY A 2 30.52 34.78 -48.81
N ASP A 3 29.69 33.88 -49.32
CA ASP A 3 28.67 33.20 -48.48
C ASP A 3 29.14 31.86 -47.89
N GLY A 4 30.22 31.26 -48.38
CA GLY A 4 30.74 29.98 -47.93
C GLY A 4 31.08 29.89 -46.44
N PRO A 5 31.79 30.85 -45.84
CA PRO A 5 32.08 30.82 -44.39
C PRO A 5 30.83 30.98 -43.50
N SER A 6 29.89 31.81 -43.95
CA SER A 6 28.63 32.03 -43.23
C SER A 6 27.72 30.81 -43.23
N GLU A 7 27.64 30.14 -44.37
CA GLU A 7 26.87 28.87 -44.49
C GLU A 7 27.48 27.76 -43.66
N MET A 8 28.81 27.66 -43.60
CA MET A 8 29.50 26.70 -42.74
C MET A 8 29.23 26.92 -41.25
N ILE A 9 29.22 28.20 -40.81
CA ILE A 9 28.92 28.55 -39.42
C ILE A 9 27.47 28.20 -39.10
N MET A 10 26.54 28.51 -40.02
CA MET A 10 25.12 28.16 -39.82
C MET A 10 24.92 26.63 -39.74
N LEU A 11 25.59 25.88 -40.62
CA LEU A 11 25.53 24.42 -40.60
C LEU A 11 26.09 23.83 -39.28
N MET A 12 27.24 24.32 -38.84
CA MET A 12 27.83 23.88 -37.57
C MET A 12 26.95 24.23 -36.38
N THR A 13 26.41 25.44 -36.33
CA THR A 13 25.50 25.85 -35.25
C THR A 13 24.23 25.03 -35.24
N GLY A 14 23.64 24.75 -36.42
CA GLY A 14 22.48 23.90 -36.54
C GLY A 14 22.73 22.47 -36.07
N LEU A 15 23.92 21.92 -36.40
CA LEU A 15 24.31 20.58 -35.95
C LEU A 15 24.48 20.49 -34.43
N ILE A 16 25.10 21.51 -33.82
CA ILE A 16 25.30 21.58 -32.40
C ILE A 16 23.94 21.67 -31.68
N VAL A 17 23.05 22.55 -32.12
CA VAL A 17 21.70 22.70 -31.55
C VAL A 17 20.91 21.44 -31.73
N ALA A 18 20.93 20.80 -32.88
CA ALA A 18 20.25 19.53 -33.11
C ALA A 18 20.78 18.41 -32.20
N GLY A 19 22.09 18.36 -31.97
CA GLY A 19 22.70 17.41 -31.03
C GLY A 19 22.26 17.63 -29.60
N LEU A 20 22.23 18.88 -29.14
CA LEU A 20 21.76 19.23 -27.79
C LEU A 20 20.27 18.88 -27.59
N VAL A 21 19.43 19.23 -28.56
CA VAL A 21 17.99 18.91 -28.51
C VAL A 21 17.78 17.41 -28.49
N SER A 22 18.51 16.65 -29.31
CA SER A 22 18.42 15.18 -29.32
C SER A 22 18.82 14.57 -27.99
N THR A 23 19.87 15.08 -27.36
CA THR A 23 20.31 14.60 -26.04
C THR A 23 19.25 14.86 -24.96
N VAL A 24 18.64 16.04 -24.95
CA VAL A 24 17.57 16.38 -24.00
C VAL A 24 16.34 15.51 -24.24
N LEU A 25 15.95 15.29 -25.49
CA LEU A 25 14.81 14.43 -25.83
C LEU A 25 15.05 12.99 -25.38
N LEU A 26 16.23 12.43 -25.63
CA LEU A 26 16.57 11.06 -25.22
C LEU A 26 16.57 10.91 -23.68
N SER A 27 17.14 11.88 -22.96
CA SER A 27 17.14 11.85 -21.49
C SER A 27 15.73 11.98 -20.90
N THR A 28 14.88 12.82 -21.50
CA THR A 28 13.48 12.97 -21.10
C THR A 28 12.69 11.69 -21.36
N TRP A 29 12.93 11.06 -22.51
CA TRP A 29 12.29 9.79 -22.87
C TRP A 29 12.68 8.66 -21.91
N ASP A 30 13.95 8.59 -21.55
CA ASP A 30 14.49 7.59 -20.63
C ASP A 30 13.89 7.74 -19.23
N THR A 31 13.82 8.97 -18.73
CA THR A 31 13.16 9.30 -17.45
C THR A 31 11.67 8.96 -17.46
N MET A 32 10.98 9.25 -18.56
CA MET A 32 9.56 8.96 -18.71
C MET A 32 9.31 7.44 -18.76
N SER A 33 10.16 6.70 -19.50
CA SER A 33 10.08 5.24 -19.59
C SER A 33 10.28 4.57 -18.23
N GLN A 34 11.28 4.99 -17.46
CA GLN A 34 11.51 4.50 -16.09
C GLN A 34 10.35 4.85 -15.16
N GLY A 35 9.76 6.03 -15.30
CA GLY A 35 8.59 6.43 -14.54
C GLY A 35 7.38 5.54 -14.81
N LEU A 36 7.12 5.21 -16.07
CA LEU A 36 6.03 4.32 -16.48
C LEU A 36 6.26 2.86 -16.02
N GLU A 37 7.49 2.37 -16.09
CA GLU A 37 7.85 1.03 -15.62
C GLU A 37 7.63 0.89 -14.11
N ASN A 38 8.12 1.86 -13.32
CA ASN A 38 7.92 1.89 -11.87
C ASN A 38 6.43 1.96 -11.49
N GLN A 39 5.64 2.74 -12.22
CA GLN A 39 4.20 2.87 -11.97
C GLN A 39 3.46 1.58 -12.32
N GLY A 40 3.82 0.94 -13.43
CA GLY A 40 3.27 -0.37 -13.81
C GLY A 40 3.57 -1.45 -12.78
N ASP A 41 4.77 -1.49 -12.25
CA ASP A 41 5.17 -2.45 -11.20
C ASP A 41 4.41 -2.22 -9.88
N LEU A 42 4.16 -0.96 -9.51
CA LEU A 42 3.34 -0.61 -8.35
C LEU A 42 1.90 -1.13 -8.51
N GLU A 43 1.25 -0.84 -9.62
CA GLU A 43 -0.12 -1.26 -9.90
C GLU A 43 -0.27 -2.79 -9.89
N ILE A 44 0.72 -3.51 -10.44
CA ILE A 44 0.75 -4.97 -10.42
C ILE A 44 0.88 -5.49 -8.99
N LYS A 45 1.73 -4.88 -8.16
CA LYS A 45 1.90 -5.29 -6.77
C LYS A 45 0.68 -4.98 -5.92
N ASP A 46 0.07 -3.82 -6.09
CA ASP A 46 -1.18 -3.46 -5.42
C ASP A 46 -2.30 -4.44 -5.78
N ALA A 47 -2.42 -4.82 -7.06
CA ALA A 47 -3.38 -5.82 -7.50
C ALA A 47 -3.15 -7.21 -6.89
N LYS A 48 -1.91 -7.57 -6.60
CA LYS A 48 -1.51 -8.84 -5.98
C LYS A 48 -1.55 -8.82 -4.46
N THR A 49 -1.54 -7.62 -3.84
CA THR A 49 -1.65 -7.41 -2.41
C THR A 49 -3.12 -7.36 -2.04
N ARG A 50 -3.61 -8.36 -1.33
CA ARG A 50 -5.02 -8.47 -0.92
C ARG A 50 -5.12 -9.08 0.46
N ALA A 51 -6.04 -8.57 1.25
CA ALA A 51 -6.39 -9.13 2.55
C ALA A 51 -7.91 -9.25 2.66
N SER A 52 -8.38 -10.16 3.47
CA SER A 52 -9.78 -10.33 3.79
C SER A 52 -9.95 -10.57 5.29
N LEU A 53 -11.03 -10.05 5.84
CA LEU A 53 -11.44 -10.33 7.21
C LEU A 53 -12.01 -11.76 7.26
N VAL A 54 -11.51 -12.57 8.18
CA VAL A 54 -11.97 -13.96 8.41
C VAL A 54 -12.87 -14.04 9.62
N SER A 55 -12.72 -13.10 10.57
CA SER A 55 -13.65 -12.96 11.68
C SER A 55 -15.07 -12.73 11.17
N ASP A 56 -16.06 -13.27 11.87
CA ASP A 56 -17.46 -13.00 11.57
C ASP A 56 -17.74 -11.50 11.77
N PRO A 57 -18.06 -10.75 10.70
CA PRO A 57 -18.32 -9.33 10.84
C PRO A 57 -19.54 -9.01 11.71
N SER A 58 -20.44 -9.97 11.89
CA SER A 58 -21.67 -9.81 12.67
C SER A 58 -21.50 -10.00 14.19
N ALA A 59 -20.32 -10.47 14.63
CA ALA A 59 -20.07 -10.81 16.03
C ALA A 59 -18.57 -10.70 16.38
N ILE A 60 -18.03 -9.49 16.35
CA ILE A 60 -16.66 -9.22 16.82
C ILE A 60 -16.73 -8.83 18.29
N SER A 61 -16.12 -9.65 19.15
CA SER A 61 -16.08 -9.39 20.59
C SER A 61 -15.21 -8.18 20.89
N TRP A 62 -15.81 -7.19 21.56
CA TRP A 62 -15.15 -5.99 22.06
C TRP A 62 -15.13 -5.99 23.58
N ASP A 63 -13.99 -5.74 24.17
CA ASP A 63 -13.83 -5.60 25.63
C ASP A 63 -13.78 -4.11 25.99
N ASN A 64 -14.86 -3.59 26.58
CA ASN A 64 -14.94 -2.20 27.05
C ASN A 64 -14.05 -1.92 28.27
N THR A 65 -13.47 -2.95 28.91
CA THR A 65 -12.60 -2.76 30.08
C THR A 65 -11.16 -2.47 29.64
N ASP A 66 -10.73 -3.19 28.61
CA ASP A 66 -9.37 -3.11 28.10
C ASP A 66 -9.31 -2.42 26.71
N ASP A 67 -10.45 -1.90 26.22
CA ASP A 67 -10.57 -1.21 24.91
C ASP A 67 -9.94 -1.98 23.75
N ARG A 68 -10.21 -3.28 23.69
CA ARG A 68 -9.56 -4.19 22.74
C ARG A 68 -10.51 -5.17 22.07
N ALA A 69 -10.14 -5.58 20.88
CA ALA A 69 -10.78 -6.69 20.18
C ALA A 69 -9.74 -7.60 19.54
N THR A 70 -10.20 -8.77 19.14
CA THR A 70 -9.40 -9.73 18.38
C THR A 70 -10.00 -9.94 17.01
N ILE A 71 -9.18 -9.78 15.96
CA ILE A 71 -9.58 -9.99 14.59
C ILE A 71 -8.64 -10.98 13.88
N PHE A 72 -9.17 -11.70 12.91
CA PHE A 72 -8.41 -12.60 12.05
C PHE A 72 -8.41 -12.04 10.63
N ILE A 73 -7.22 -11.83 10.07
CA ILE A 73 -7.05 -11.31 8.73
C ILE A 73 -6.26 -12.34 7.91
N GLN A 74 -6.81 -12.71 6.77
CA GLN A 74 -6.21 -13.66 5.85
C GLN A 74 -5.58 -12.92 4.66
N ASN A 75 -4.40 -13.36 4.25
CA ASN A 75 -3.83 -12.96 2.98
C ASN A 75 -4.59 -13.66 1.83
N SER A 76 -5.48 -12.93 1.18
CA SER A 76 -6.22 -13.39 -0.01
C SER A 76 -5.51 -13.06 -1.33
N GLY A 77 -4.36 -12.36 -1.25
CA GLY A 77 -3.52 -12.01 -2.39
C GLY A 77 -2.60 -13.14 -2.84
N THR A 78 -1.66 -12.80 -3.68
CA THR A 78 -0.67 -13.76 -4.24
C THR A 78 0.75 -13.53 -3.76
N ILE A 79 1.02 -12.40 -3.13
CA ILE A 79 2.31 -12.06 -2.51
C ILE A 79 2.20 -12.06 -0.99
N SER A 80 3.33 -12.31 -0.32
CA SER A 80 3.38 -12.29 1.14
C SER A 80 3.20 -10.87 1.67
N LEU A 81 2.44 -10.74 2.75
CA LEU A 81 2.18 -9.48 3.44
C LEU A 81 3.18 -9.27 4.59
N SER A 82 3.42 -8.02 4.93
CA SER A 82 4.17 -7.63 6.12
C SER A 82 3.25 -7.74 7.35
N ILE A 83 3.73 -8.40 8.40
CA ILE A 83 3.01 -8.52 9.68
C ILE A 83 3.16 -7.24 10.51
N ASP A 84 4.29 -6.55 10.33
CA ASP A 84 4.64 -5.36 11.12
C ASP A 84 4.04 -4.07 10.54
N ASP A 85 3.73 -4.05 9.23
CA ASP A 85 3.20 -2.88 8.53
C ASP A 85 1.69 -3.02 8.30
N ILE A 86 0.95 -3.21 9.36
CA ILE A 86 -0.51 -3.24 9.35
C ILE A 86 -1.06 -2.01 10.06
N CYS A 87 -2.10 -1.41 9.51
CA CYS A 87 -2.82 -0.30 10.11
C CYS A 87 -4.30 -0.68 10.23
N VAL A 88 -4.87 -0.45 11.41
CA VAL A 88 -6.29 -0.71 11.65
C VAL A 88 -6.94 0.55 12.21
N LEU A 89 -8.09 0.91 11.63
CA LEU A 89 -8.95 1.96 12.15
C LEU A 89 -10.30 1.37 12.51
N LEU A 90 -10.80 1.71 13.67
CA LEU A 90 -12.13 1.36 14.15
C LEU A 90 -12.94 2.64 14.33
N ASP A 91 -14.01 2.79 13.57
CA ASP A 91 -14.86 4.00 13.55
C ASP A 91 -14.03 5.30 13.38
N GLY A 92 -12.98 5.27 12.54
CA GLY A 92 -12.07 6.38 12.30
C GLY A 92 -10.96 6.56 13.33
N ASN A 93 -10.96 5.82 14.42
CA ASN A 93 -9.91 5.85 15.45
C ASN A 93 -8.79 4.86 15.07
N THR A 94 -7.54 5.32 15.12
CA THR A 94 -6.37 4.46 14.86
C THR A 94 -6.16 3.53 16.04
N MET A 95 -6.05 2.23 15.75
CA MET A 95 -5.84 1.19 16.75
C MET A 95 -4.36 0.78 16.80
N SER A 96 -3.86 0.46 17.99
CA SER A 96 -2.62 -0.26 18.17
C SER A 96 -2.83 -1.72 17.77
N VAL A 97 -1.96 -2.28 16.94
CA VAL A 97 -2.11 -3.63 16.39
C VAL A 97 -0.97 -4.51 16.86
N THR A 98 -1.30 -5.60 17.50
CA THR A 98 -0.33 -6.58 17.99
C THR A 98 -0.64 -7.96 17.39
N PRO A 99 0.28 -8.56 16.62
CA PRO A 99 0.09 -9.91 16.10
C PRO A 99 0.18 -10.94 17.27
N ILE A 100 -0.72 -11.90 17.28
CA ILE A 100 -0.76 -12.97 18.29
C ILE A 100 -0.35 -14.28 17.62
N ASP A 101 0.57 -15.01 18.25
CA ASP A 101 1.07 -16.31 17.79
C ASP A 101 1.68 -16.28 16.35
N ALA A 102 2.19 -15.12 15.95
CA ALA A 102 2.76 -14.93 14.61
C ALA A 102 4.29 -15.08 14.55
N ALA A 103 4.95 -15.44 15.65
CA ALA A 103 6.42 -15.57 15.70
C ALA A 103 6.90 -16.64 14.70
N GLY A 104 7.72 -16.21 13.73
CA GLY A 104 8.28 -17.06 12.69
C GLY A 104 7.28 -17.45 11.59
N VAL A 105 6.07 -16.90 11.58
CA VAL A 105 5.07 -17.12 10.54
C VAL A 105 5.32 -16.18 9.37
N THR A 106 5.32 -16.72 8.16
CA THR A 106 5.27 -15.90 6.94
C THR A 106 3.83 -15.72 6.52
N TRP A 107 3.37 -14.47 6.41
CA TRP A 107 2.00 -14.17 6.01
C TRP A 107 1.80 -14.36 4.49
N SER A 108 1.91 -15.60 4.06
CA SER A 108 1.76 -16.01 2.67
C SER A 108 0.29 -16.21 2.29
N LYS A 109 0.04 -16.40 0.99
CA LYS A 109 -1.30 -16.64 0.44
C LYS A 109 -2.07 -17.70 1.23
N GLY A 110 -3.28 -17.36 1.64
CA GLY A 110 -4.19 -18.26 2.36
C GLY A 110 -3.93 -18.36 3.87
N VAL A 111 -2.84 -17.78 4.37
CA VAL A 111 -2.54 -17.77 5.81
C VAL A 111 -3.35 -16.68 6.49
N ALA A 112 -4.07 -17.02 7.55
CA ALA A 112 -4.76 -16.10 8.44
C ALA A 112 -3.92 -15.85 9.69
N ILE A 113 -3.78 -14.59 10.08
CA ILE A 113 -3.09 -14.18 11.31
C ILE A 113 -4.09 -13.53 12.25
N LYS A 114 -3.93 -13.84 13.52
CA LYS A 114 -4.69 -13.27 14.62
C LYS A 114 -4.03 -11.97 15.06
N PHE A 115 -4.79 -10.89 15.08
CA PHE A 115 -4.35 -9.59 15.57
C PHE A 115 -5.21 -9.17 16.75
N GLN A 116 -4.58 -8.66 17.78
CA GLN A 116 -5.22 -7.90 18.83
C GLN A 116 -5.15 -6.42 18.43
N ILE A 117 -6.29 -5.77 18.42
CA ILE A 117 -6.41 -4.33 18.21
C ILE A 117 -6.81 -3.70 19.54
N GLU A 118 -6.14 -2.61 19.89
CA GLU A 118 -6.34 -1.90 21.17
C GLU A 118 -6.40 -0.40 20.89
N SER A 119 -7.35 0.27 21.54
CA SER A 119 -7.48 1.72 21.46
C SER A 119 -6.56 2.41 22.47
N SER A 120 -5.95 3.52 22.06
CA SER A 120 -5.23 4.40 22.99
C SER A 120 -6.14 5.41 23.70
N THR A 121 -7.40 5.46 23.30
CA THR A 121 -8.45 6.30 23.89
C THR A 121 -9.56 5.42 24.40
N ASP A 122 -10.21 5.83 25.49
CA ASP A 122 -11.37 5.15 26.04
C ASP A 122 -12.51 5.14 24.99
N LEU A 123 -12.83 3.96 24.48
CA LEU A 123 -13.88 3.72 23.49
C LEU A 123 -14.92 2.76 24.05
N THR A 124 -16.04 3.30 24.48
CA THR A 124 -17.15 2.53 25.02
C THR A 124 -18.20 2.29 23.94
N PHE A 125 -18.47 1.03 23.66
CA PHE A 125 -19.55 0.64 22.74
C PHE A 125 -20.67 -0.07 23.50
N THR A 126 -21.87 -0.02 22.93
CA THR A 126 -23.00 -0.82 23.40
C THR A 126 -23.09 -2.09 22.57
N ASP A 127 -23.57 -3.16 23.18
CA ASP A 127 -23.78 -4.43 22.50
C ASP A 127 -24.62 -4.27 21.22
N GLY A 128 -24.14 -4.85 20.13
CA GLY A 128 -24.76 -4.78 18.82
C GLY A 128 -24.49 -3.50 18.03
N THR A 129 -23.58 -2.62 18.48
CA THR A 129 -23.20 -1.41 17.73
C THR A 129 -22.51 -1.79 16.42
N GLU A 130 -22.94 -1.17 15.32
CA GLU A 130 -22.28 -1.30 14.02
C GLU A 130 -21.27 -0.17 13.82
N VAL A 131 -20.05 -0.54 13.47
CA VAL A 131 -18.93 0.39 13.24
C VAL A 131 -18.17 0.01 11.97
N PHE A 132 -17.44 0.97 11.41
CA PHE A 132 -16.54 0.71 10.28
C PHE A 132 -15.17 0.22 10.77
N LEU A 133 -14.77 -0.95 10.29
CA LEU A 133 -13.41 -1.47 10.45
C LEU A 133 -12.67 -1.27 9.13
N THR A 134 -11.59 -0.49 9.16
CA THR A 134 -10.69 -0.32 8.02
C THR A 134 -9.34 -0.94 8.35
N VAL A 135 -8.88 -1.82 7.48
CA VAL A 135 -7.60 -2.51 7.62
C VAL A 135 -6.72 -2.17 6.42
N GLY A 136 -5.56 -1.60 6.67
CA GLY A 136 -4.52 -1.36 5.67
C GLY A 136 -3.39 -2.37 5.83
N VAL A 137 -2.97 -2.99 4.74
CA VAL A 137 -1.86 -3.95 4.72
C VAL A 137 -0.87 -3.59 3.63
N SER A 138 0.40 -3.96 3.83
CA SER A 138 1.46 -3.79 2.85
C SER A 138 2.09 -5.14 2.49
N SER A 139 2.68 -5.21 1.30
CA SER A 139 3.46 -6.37 0.90
C SER A 139 4.81 -6.41 1.61
N LEU A 140 5.33 -7.62 1.88
CA LEU A 140 6.66 -7.81 2.47
C LEU A 140 7.80 -7.32 1.54
N SER A 141 7.51 -7.04 0.28
CA SER A 141 8.48 -6.56 -0.71
C SER A 141 8.90 -5.12 -0.44
N THR A 142 10.18 -4.85 -0.49
CA THR A 142 10.77 -3.54 -0.12
C THR A 142 10.83 -2.52 -1.25
N SER A 143 10.59 -2.90 -2.52
CA SER A 143 10.64 -1.93 -3.64
C SER A 143 10.08 -2.53 -4.94
N PRO A 144 9.04 -1.94 -5.49
CA PRO A 144 8.04 -1.11 -4.85
C PRO A 144 7.20 -1.92 -3.85
N THR A 145 6.64 -1.28 -2.82
CA THR A 145 5.75 -1.93 -1.84
C THR A 145 4.31 -1.84 -2.33
N GLY A 146 3.64 -2.98 -2.49
CA GLY A 146 2.21 -3.01 -2.78
C GLY A 146 1.41 -2.75 -1.52
N THR A 147 0.29 -2.04 -1.64
CA THR A 147 -0.61 -1.70 -0.54
C THR A 147 -2.05 -2.11 -0.86
N TYR A 148 -2.81 -2.42 0.15
CA TYR A 148 -4.23 -2.70 0.02
C TYR A 148 -4.98 -2.25 1.27
N SER A 149 -6.17 -1.69 1.09
CA SER A 149 -7.06 -1.36 2.20
C SER A 149 -8.42 -2.03 2.02
N LEU A 150 -8.95 -2.53 3.12
CA LEU A 150 -10.26 -3.15 3.24
C LEU A 150 -11.08 -2.35 4.23
N THR A 151 -12.31 -2.02 3.90
CA THR A 151 -13.26 -1.41 4.86
C THR A 151 -14.52 -2.25 4.89
N GLU A 152 -14.90 -2.68 6.07
CA GLU A 152 -16.12 -3.47 6.31
C GLU A 152 -16.91 -2.88 7.48
N VAL A 153 -18.24 -3.03 7.41
CA VAL A 153 -19.11 -2.75 8.54
C VAL A 153 -19.11 -3.99 9.43
N ILE A 154 -18.74 -3.80 10.67
CA ILE A 154 -18.73 -4.87 11.68
C ILE A 154 -19.70 -4.54 12.80
N ARG A 155 -20.23 -5.58 13.42
CA ARG A 155 -21.07 -5.48 14.61
C ARG A 155 -20.25 -5.94 15.82
N LEU A 156 -20.26 -5.12 16.86
CA LEU A 156 -19.55 -5.40 18.09
C LEU A 156 -20.46 -6.15 19.07
N ASP A 157 -19.91 -7.20 19.67
CA ASP A 157 -20.49 -7.98 20.77
C ASP A 157 -19.68 -7.64 22.04
N VAL A 158 -20.33 -7.02 23.03
CA VAL A 158 -19.69 -6.40 24.20
C VAL A 158 -20.00 -7.17 25.47
#